data_7b220fd19691a1d2719a594de40dfc60
#
_entry.id   7b220fd19691a1d2719a594de40dfc60
#
_cell.length_a   1.000
_cell.length_b   1.000
_cell.length_c   1.000
_cell.angle_alpha   90.00
_cell.angle_beta   90.00
_cell.angle_gamma   90.00
#
_symmetry.space_group_name_H-M   'P 1'
#
loop_
_entity.id
_entity.type
_entity.pdbx_description
1 polymer ?
#
loop_
_entity_poly.entity_id
_entity_poly.type
_entity_poly.pdbx_seq_one_letter_code
_entity_poly.pdbx_strand_id
1 'polypeptide(L)'
;MRAKFFLSTVFSLIAFASYSQDAAVSEEELTKYATVMDSISEMTITFQSSISTMVKESEAITGTRYNELSKIISDEAKLAEAKATPEEIAFIKGVAEKKKTETSKINQAFQALVKENLGGATYNKVKKALAADTELKQKYDVL
;
A
#
# COMPACT_ATOMS: atom_id res chain seq x y z
N MET A 1 -0.47 -7.02 81.87
CA MET A 1 0.13 -7.61 80.68
C MET A 1 -0.56 -6.99 79.50
N ARG A 2 0.13 -6.12 78.76
CA ARG A 2 -0.43 -5.40 77.57
C ARG A 2 0.25 -5.91 76.33
N ALA A 3 -0.50 -6.67 75.54
CA ALA A 3 -0.04 -7.13 74.23
C ALA A 3 -0.10 -5.99 73.20
N LYS A 4 1.02 -5.60 72.65
CA LYS A 4 1.12 -4.62 71.57
C LYS A 4 1.01 -5.38 70.26
N PHE A 5 -0.12 -5.16 69.52
CA PHE A 5 -0.27 -5.60 68.14
C PHE A 5 0.49 -4.66 67.24
N PHE A 6 1.52 -5.14 66.58
CA PHE A 6 2.18 -4.47 65.45
C PHE A 6 1.40 -4.77 64.17
N LEU A 7 0.68 -3.78 63.69
CA LEU A 7 0.03 -3.84 62.38
C LEU A 7 1.06 -3.48 61.29
N SER A 8 1.61 -4.49 60.63
CA SER A 8 2.51 -4.29 59.53
C SER A 8 1.72 -4.02 58.26
N THR A 9 1.68 -2.75 57.83
CA THR A 9 1.04 -2.32 56.59
C THR A 9 2.00 -2.63 55.44
N VAL A 10 1.73 -3.71 54.74
CA VAL A 10 2.42 -4.03 53.46
C VAL A 10 1.85 -3.10 52.40
N PHE A 11 2.63 -2.09 52.04
CA PHE A 11 2.31 -1.19 50.94
C PHE A 11 2.75 -1.89 49.64
N SER A 12 1.82 -2.62 49.00
CA SER A 12 2.02 -3.17 47.70
C SER A 12 2.11 -2.05 46.67
N LEU A 13 3.31 -1.70 46.22
CA LEU A 13 3.52 -0.87 45.02
C LEU A 13 2.99 -1.66 43.82
N ILE A 14 1.77 -1.37 43.40
CA ILE A 14 1.30 -1.75 42.07
C ILE A 14 2.00 -0.80 41.09
N ALA A 15 3.06 -1.29 40.47
CA ALA A 15 3.66 -0.64 39.30
C ALA A 15 2.62 -0.68 38.20
N PHE A 16 1.89 0.41 38.02
CA PHE A 16 1.16 0.66 36.77
C PHE A 16 2.20 0.80 35.66
N ALA A 17 2.51 -0.32 34.97
CA ALA A 17 3.10 -0.26 33.68
C ALA A 17 2.09 0.53 32.81
N SER A 18 2.40 1.80 32.58
CA SER A 18 1.72 2.61 31.58
C SER A 18 2.02 2.01 30.22
N TYR A 19 1.31 0.94 29.87
CA TYR A 19 1.15 0.59 28.47
C TYR A 19 0.44 1.80 27.86
N SER A 20 1.15 2.56 27.05
CA SER A 20 0.58 3.48 26.09
C SER A 20 -0.45 2.65 25.30
N GLN A 21 -1.71 2.74 25.69
CA GLN A 21 -2.82 2.16 24.93
C GLN A 21 -2.88 2.97 23.63
N ASP A 22 -2.14 2.53 22.60
CA ASP A 22 -2.57 2.78 21.24
C ASP A 22 -4.00 2.20 21.19
N ALA A 23 -4.99 3.09 21.07
CA ALA A 23 -6.40 2.70 21.17
C ALA A 23 -6.64 1.55 20.18
N ALA A 24 -7.20 0.44 20.67
CA ALA A 24 -7.43 -0.75 19.86
C ALA A 24 -8.16 -0.38 18.56
N VAL A 25 -7.80 -1.02 17.46
CA VAL A 25 -8.50 -0.84 16.17
C VAL A 25 -9.89 -1.44 16.30
N SER A 26 -10.92 -0.63 16.03
CA SER A 26 -12.29 -1.13 16.02
C SER A 26 -12.59 -1.89 14.72
N GLU A 27 -13.61 -2.75 14.76
CA GLU A 27 -14.06 -3.49 13.57
C GLU A 27 -14.52 -2.54 12.45
N GLU A 28 -15.16 -1.43 12.80
CA GLU A 28 -15.56 -0.38 11.84
C GLU A 28 -14.34 0.28 11.18
N GLU A 29 -13.31 0.61 11.95
CA GLU A 29 -12.06 1.18 11.41
C GLU A 29 -11.35 0.20 10.48
N LEU A 30 -11.32 -1.09 10.84
CA LEU A 30 -10.72 -2.14 10.03
C LEU A 30 -11.48 -2.33 8.70
N THR A 31 -12.82 -2.37 8.76
CA THR A 31 -13.68 -2.49 7.58
C THR A 31 -13.53 -1.30 6.63
N LYS A 32 -13.53 -0.08 7.17
CA LYS A 32 -13.28 1.13 6.36
C LYS A 32 -11.91 1.13 5.71
N TYR A 33 -10.89 0.69 6.44
CA TYR A 33 -9.55 0.54 5.91
C TYR A 33 -9.52 -0.49 4.76
N ALA A 34 -10.13 -1.66 4.95
CA ALA A 34 -10.23 -2.68 3.92
C ALA A 34 -10.91 -2.13 2.66
N THR A 35 -12.06 -1.47 2.79
CA THR A 35 -12.80 -0.88 1.66
C THR A 35 -11.94 0.12 0.86
N VAL A 36 -11.16 0.97 1.54
CA VAL A 36 -10.24 1.91 0.87
C VAL A 36 -9.15 1.13 0.13
N MET A 37 -8.54 0.14 0.78
CA MET A 37 -7.45 -0.64 0.18
C MET A 37 -7.92 -1.48 -1.01
N ASP A 38 -9.12 -2.06 -0.94
CA ASP A 38 -9.72 -2.84 -2.03
C ASP A 38 -10.00 -1.96 -3.25
N SER A 39 -10.57 -0.77 -3.04
CA SER A 39 -10.81 0.20 -4.13
C SER A 39 -9.51 0.55 -4.85
N ILE A 40 -8.43 0.78 -4.12
CA ILE A 40 -7.12 1.10 -4.71
C ILE A 40 -6.50 -0.13 -5.41
N SER A 41 -6.67 -1.31 -4.83
CA SER A 41 -6.23 -2.57 -5.42
C SER A 41 -6.92 -2.82 -6.76
N GLU A 42 -8.24 -2.65 -6.83
CA GLU A 42 -9.03 -2.78 -8.07
C GLU A 42 -8.58 -1.78 -9.15
N MET A 43 -8.39 -0.51 -8.79
CA MET A 43 -7.84 0.49 -9.72
C MET A 43 -6.47 0.08 -10.25
N THR A 44 -5.61 -0.44 -9.39
CA THR A 44 -4.26 -0.88 -9.75
C THR A 44 -4.30 -2.09 -10.70
N ILE A 45 -5.13 -3.08 -10.40
CA ILE A 45 -5.32 -4.28 -11.24
C ILE A 45 -5.86 -3.89 -12.62
N THR A 46 -6.89 -3.04 -12.65
CA THR A 46 -7.48 -2.53 -13.90
C THR A 46 -6.45 -1.79 -14.73
N PHE A 47 -5.63 -0.95 -14.09
CA PHE A 47 -4.56 -0.25 -14.76
C PHE A 47 -3.50 -1.21 -15.33
N GLN A 48 -3.01 -2.17 -14.54
CA GLN A 48 -2.04 -3.17 -15.00
C GLN A 48 -2.58 -3.99 -16.17
N SER A 49 -3.85 -4.40 -16.11
CA SER A 49 -4.53 -5.08 -17.20
C SER A 49 -4.58 -4.22 -18.45
N SER A 50 -4.89 -2.93 -18.34
CA SER A 50 -4.92 -2.01 -19.49
C SER A 50 -3.56 -1.88 -20.17
N ILE A 51 -2.47 -1.83 -19.41
CA ILE A 51 -1.10 -1.81 -19.97
C ILE A 51 -0.76 -3.14 -20.67
N SER A 52 -1.12 -4.26 -20.03
CA SER A 52 -0.90 -5.59 -20.62
C SER A 52 -1.63 -5.74 -21.97
N THR A 53 -2.89 -5.31 -22.02
CA THR A 53 -3.70 -5.30 -23.24
C THR A 53 -3.08 -4.39 -24.31
N MET A 54 -2.68 -3.17 -23.96
CA MET A 54 -1.99 -2.27 -24.91
C MET A 54 -0.76 -2.91 -25.55
N VAL A 55 0.08 -3.57 -24.75
CA VAL A 55 1.30 -4.22 -25.24
C VAL A 55 0.95 -5.42 -26.10
N LYS A 56 -0.06 -6.21 -25.70
CA LYS A 56 -0.48 -7.43 -26.43
C LYS A 56 -1.13 -7.13 -27.78
N GLU A 57 -1.90 -6.05 -27.85
CA GLU A 57 -2.64 -5.64 -29.05
C GLU A 57 -1.83 -4.69 -29.96
N SER A 58 -0.61 -4.34 -29.55
CA SER A 58 0.24 -3.43 -30.34
C SER A 58 0.76 -4.13 -31.61
N GLU A 59 0.58 -3.48 -32.73
CA GLU A 59 1.23 -3.87 -34.02
C GLU A 59 2.69 -3.39 -34.08
N ALA A 60 3.06 -2.38 -33.28
CA ALA A 60 4.40 -1.78 -33.31
C ALA A 60 5.45 -2.62 -32.56
N ILE A 61 5.05 -3.46 -31.59
CA ILE A 61 6.00 -4.17 -30.76
C ILE A 61 5.40 -5.46 -30.18
N THR A 62 6.21 -6.50 -30.07
CA THR A 62 5.81 -7.72 -29.33
C THR A 62 6.04 -7.55 -27.83
N GLY A 63 5.35 -8.36 -26.99
CA GLY A 63 5.53 -8.33 -25.53
C GLY A 63 6.97 -8.59 -25.10
N THR A 64 7.68 -9.53 -25.75
CA THR A 64 9.10 -9.81 -25.49
C THR A 64 9.95 -8.58 -25.79
N ARG A 65 9.75 -8.00 -26.96
CA ARG A 65 10.50 -6.83 -27.41
C ARG A 65 10.23 -5.60 -26.53
N TYR A 66 8.98 -5.41 -26.11
CA TYR A 66 8.62 -4.37 -25.12
C TYR A 66 9.40 -4.54 -23.81
N ASN A 67 9.49 -5.77 -23.29
CA ASN A 67 10.23 -6.05 -22.06
C ASN A 67 11.74 -5.81 -22.17
N GLU A 68 12.31 -6.06 -23.33
CA GLU A 68 13.72 -5.77 -23.61
C GLU A 68 13.97 -4.26 -23.67
N LEU A 69 13.28 -3.56 -24.55
CA LEU A 69 13.53 -2.16 -24.85
C LEU A 69 13.09 -1.22 -23.73
N SER A 70 12.04 -1.57 -22.98
CA SER A 70 11.57 -0.76 -21.83
C SER A 70 12.62 -0.60 -20.73
N LYS A 71 13.55 -1.56 -20.59
CA LYS A 71 14.66 -1.51 -19.63
C LYS A 71 15.76 -0.54 -20.02
N ILE A 72 15.87 -0.24 -21.31
CA ILE A 72 16.94 0.57 -21.87
C ILE A 72 16.44 1.86 -22.55
N ILE A 73 15.16 2.20 -22.35
CA ILE A 73 14.49 3.31 -23.06
C ILE A 73 15.16 4.67 -22.84
N SER A 74 15.89 4.84 -21.74
CA SER A 74 16.64 6.05 -21.43
C SER A 74 18.08 6.08 -21.95
N ASP A 75 18.54 5.00 -22.60
CA ASP A 75 19.91 4.83 -23.05
C ASP A 75 19.91 4.73 -24.60
N GLU A 76 20.17 5.86 -25.26
CA GLU A 76 20.15 5.96 -26.73
C GLU A 76 21.17 5.04 -27.40
N ALA A 77 22.35 4.83 -26.81
CA ALA A 77 23.37 3.95 -27.36
C ALA A 77 22.88 2.49 -27.37
N LYS A 78 22.30 2.04 -26.25
CA LYS A 78 21.73 0.68 -26.17
C LYS A 78 20.50 0.50 -27.07
N LEU A 79 19.69 1.53 -27.25
CA LEU A 79 18.57 1.48 -28.19
C LEU A 79 19.09 1.31 -29.66
N ALA A 80 20.16 2.01 -30.02
CA ALA A 80 20.81 1.87 -31.32
C ALA A 80 21.44 0.48 -31.49
N GLU A 81 22.16 -0.04 -30.51
CA GLU A 81 22.70 -1.41 -30.48
C GLU A 81 21.60 -2.47 -30.64
N ALA A 82 20.48 -2.26 -29.95
CA ALA A 82 19.30 -3.13 -30.03
C ALA A 82 18.50 -2.92 -31.32
N LYS A 83 18.90 -1.99 -32.20
CA LYS A 83 18.22 -1.65 -33.47
C LYS A 83 16.74 -1.34 -33.24
N ALA A 84 16.44 -0.56 -32.18
CA ALA A 84 15.08 -0.16 -31.87
C ALA A 84 14.53 0.79 -32.96
N THR A 85 13.32 0.52 -33.44
CA THR A 85 12.71 1.39 -34.46
C THR A 85 12.08 2.63 -33.80
N PRO A 86 11.87 3.72 -34.56
CA PRO A 86 11.18 4.91 -34.04
C PRO A 86 9.78 4.60 -33.49
N GLU A 87 9.06 3.67 -34.12
CA GLU A 87 7.72 3.25 -33.75
C GLU A 87 7.74 2.48 -32.38
N GLU A 88 8.71 1.56 -32.21
CA GLU A 88 8.91 0.86 -30.94
C GLU A 88 9.21 1.85 -29.79
N ILE A 89 10.12 2.80 -30.04
CA ILE A 89 10.51 3.82 -29.08
C ILE A 89 9.31 4.72 -28.74
N ALA A 90 8.55 5.18 -29.72
CA ALA A 90 7.37 6.01 -29.51
C ALA A 90 6.31 5.27 -28.70
N PHE A 91 6.05 4.00 -29.02
CA PHE A 91 5.11 3.17 -28.25
C PHE A 91 5.52 3.04 -26.77
N ILE A 92 6.80 2.71 -26.51
CA ILE A 92 7.29 2.53 -25.13
C ILE A 92 7.20 3.85 -24.33
N LYS A 93 7.55 4.97 -24.95
CA LYS A 93 7.41 6.30 -24.34
C LYS A 93 5.93 6.61 -24.01
N GLY A 94 5.01 6.29 -24.93
CA GLY A 94 3.57 6.43 -24.71
C GLY A 94 3.06 5.59 -23.54
N VAL A 95 3.52 4.34 -23.42
CA VAL A 95 3.19 3.47 -22.28
C VAL A 95 3.78 4.04 -20.98
N ALA A 96 5.00 4.58 -21.00
CA ALA A 96 5.63 5.19 -19.82
C ALA A 96 4.85 6.43 -19.33
N GLU A 97 4.42 7.31 -20.25
CA GLU A 97 3.59 8.47 -19.91
C GLU A 97 2.21 8.05 -19.37
N LYS A 98 1.58 7.03 -19.95
CA LYS A 98 0.33 6.48 -19.42
C LYS A 98 0.54 5.93 -18.02
N LYS A 99 1.62 5.18 -17.77
CA LYS A 99 1.95 4.67 -16.44
C LYS A 99 2.09 5.80 -15.42
N LYS A 100 2.81 6.85 -15.77
CA LYS A 100 3.00 8.03 -14.91
C LYS A 100 1.66 8.72 -14.57
N THR A 101 0.84 8.95 -15.58
CA THR A 101 -0.46 9.61 -15.44
C THR A 101 -1.42 8.79 -14.55
N GLU A 102 -1.55 7.50 -14.84
CA GLU A 102 -2.46 6.63 -14.09
C GLU A 102 -1.98 6.40 -12.64
N THR A 103 -0.67 6.24 -12.43
CA THR A 103 -0.11 6.18 -11.06
C THR A 103 -0.43 7.45 -10.28
N SER A 104 -0.33 8.63 -10.92
CA SER A 104 -0.71 9.89 -10.27
C SER A 104 -2.20 9.93 -9.91
N LYS A 105 -3.09 9.46 -10.80
CA LYS A 105 -4.53 9.37 -10.52
C LYS A 105 -4.84 8.42 -9.38
N ILE A 106 -4.22 7.24 -9.35
CA ILE A 106 -4.39 6.26 -8.27
C ILE A 106 -3.94 6.86 -6.93
N ASN A 107 -2.80 7.57 -6.90
CA ASN A 107 -2.32 8.25 -5.70
C ASN A 107 -3.27 9.35 -5.22
N GLN A 108 -3.85 10.14 -6.14
CA GLN A 108 -4.86 11.15 -5.80
C GLN A 108 -6.13 10.51 -5.27
N ALA A 109 -6.61 9.44 -5.91
CA ALA A 109 -7.77 8.68 -5.45
C ALA A 109 -7.54 8.09 -4.06
N PHE A 110 -6.36 7.53 -3.80
CA PHE A 110 -5.98 7.03 -2.48
C PHE A 110 -6.05 8.12 -1.41
N GLN A 111 -5.47 9.29 -1.67
CA GLN A 111 -5.51 10.40 -0.72
C GLN A 111 -6.95 10.89 -0.46
N ALA A 112 -7.77 10.97 -1.50
CA ALA A 112 -9.18 11.33 -1.38
C ALA A 112 -9.96 10.30 -0.56
N LEU A 113 -9.85 9.02 -0.91
CA LEU A 113 -10.54 7.92 -0.22
C LEU A 113 -10.14 7.83 1.26
N VAL A 114 -8.85 7.95 1.57
CA VAL A 114 -8.38 7.98 2.95
C VAL A 114 -8.97 9.17 3.69
N LYS A 115 -8.95 10.36 3.10
CA LYS A 115 -9.46 11.58 3.73
C LYS A 115 -10.97 11.52 3.99
N GLU A 116 -11.73 11.04 3.03
CA GLU A 116 -13.20 11.05 3.07
C GLU A 116 -13.78 9.91 3.90
N ASN A 117 -13.21 8.71 3.82
CA ASN A 117 -13.80 7.51 4.40
C ASN A 117 -13.17 7.08 5.73
N LEU A 118 -11.90 7.40 5.97
CA LEU A 118 -11.15 6.85 7.09
C LEU A 118 -10.52 7.93 7.99
N GLY A 119 -9.99 8.98 7.39
CA GLY A 119 -9.13 9.95 8.05
C GLY A 119 -7.67 9.46 8.18
N GLY A 120 -6.72 10.40 7.99
CA GLY A 120 -5.28 10.05 7.98
C GLY A 120 -4.77 9.44 9.29
N ALA A 121 -5.30 9.90 10.44
CA ALA A 121 -4.92 9.36 11.76
C ALA A 121 -5.35 7.88 11.89
N THR A 122 -6.59 7.56 11.52
CA THR A 122 -7.14 6.20 11.57
C THR A 122 -6.40 5.29 10.57
N TYR A 123 -6.12 5.78 9.35
CA TYR A 123 -5.32 5.04 8.38
C TYR A 123 -3.96 4.61 8.97
N ASN A 124 -3.22 5.54 9.58
CA ASN A 124 -1.92 5.24 10.16
C ASN A 124 -2.02 4.31 11.37
N LYS A 125 -3.05 4.48 12.21
CA LYS A 125 -3.35 3.60 13.34
C LYS A 125 -3.57 2.15 12.88
N VAL A 126 -4.49 1.94 11.92
CA VAL A 126 -4.80 0.60 11.40
C VAL A 126 -3.59 -0.02 10.72
N LYS A 127 -2.90 0.73 9.85
CA LYS A 127 -1.69 0.27 9.18
C LYS A 127 -0.61 -0.20 10.15
N LYS A 128 -0.37 0.56 11.22
CA LYS A 128 0.60 0.21 12.28
C LYS A 128 0.16 -1.04 13.04
N ALA A 129 -1.12 -1.12 13.40
CA ALA A 129 -1.67 -2.26 14.12
C ALA A 129 -1.61 -3.56 13.28
N LEU A 130 -1.95 -3.51 11.99
CA LEU A 130 -1.83 -4.66 11.09
C LEU A 130 -0.39 -5.18 10.92
N ALA A 131 0.61 -4.30 11.07
CA ALA A 131 2.01 -4.70 11.03
C ALA A 131 2.50 -5.38 12.33
N ALA A 132 1.82 -5.14 13.46
CA ALA A 132 2.24 -5.60 14.78
C ALA A 132 1.37 -6.73 15.35
N ASP A 133 0.12 -6.87 14.88
CA ASP A 133 -0.89 -7.78 15.41
C ASP A 133 -1.32 -8.81 14.36
N THR A 134 -0.91 -10.05 14.57
CA THR A 134 -1.20 -11.17 13.66
C THR A 134 -2.68 -11.55 13.66
N GLU A 135 -3.39 -11.41 14.80
CA GLU A 135 -4.82 -11.73 14.87
C GLU A 135 -5.64 -10.69 14.11
N LEU A 136 -5.28 -9.41 14.25
CA LEU A 136 -5.90 -8.33 13.50
C LEU A 136 -5.66 -8.51 11.99
N LYS A 137 -4.43 -8.92 11.61
CA LYS A 137 -4.12 -9.22 10.21
C LYS A 137 -4.97 -10.35 9.65
N GLN A 138 -5.17 -11.45 10.41
CA GLN A 138 -6.04 -12.55 9.99
C GLN A 138 -7.49 -12.09 9.80
N LYS A 139 -7.99 -11.21 10.66
CA LYS A 139 -9.34 -10.62 10.49
C LYS A 139 -9.43 -9.76 9.22
N TYR A 140 -8.38 -8.99 8.94
CA TYR A 140 -8.30 -8.17 7.72
C TYR A 140 -8.27 -9.03 6.44
N ASP A 141 -7.51 -10.13 6.44
CA ASP A 141 -7.31 -11.01 5.27
C ASP A 141 -8.61 -11.78 4.87
N VAL A 142 -9.67 -11.74 5.67
CA VAL A 142 -10.97 -12.38 5.40
C VAL A 142 -12.13 -11.40 5.14
N LEU A 143 -11.84 -10.09 5.13
CA LEU A 143 -12.80 -9.05 4.75
C LEU A 143 -12.88 -8.90 3.26
#